data_6aca4f326d36c49d19a1bbdfb0b3a9b9
#
_entry.id   6aca4f326d36c49d19a1bbdfb0b3a9b9
#
_cell.length_a   1.000
_cell.length_b   1.000
_cell.length_c   1.000
_cell.angle_alpha   90.00
_cell.angle_beta   90.00
_cell.angle_gamma   90.00
#
_symmetry.space_group_name_H-M   'P 1'
#
loop_
_entity.id
_entity.type
_entity.pdbx_description
1 polymer ?
#
loop_
_entity_poly.entity_id
_entity_poly.type
_entity_poly.pdbx_seq_one_letter_code
_entity_poly.pdbx_strand_id
1 'polypeptide(L)' 'MNNMNVIIADDHPIVLFGIRKSLEQIEWVNVVGEFEDSTALINILPKLDAHVLITDLSMPGDKYGD' A
#
# COMPACT_ATOMS: atom_id res chain seq x y z
N MET A 1 8.88 -9.42 -19.24
CA MET A 1 8.13 -9.90 -18.06
C MET A 1 7.26 -8.78 -17.52
N ASN A 2 6.02 -9.10 -17.21
CA ASN A 2 5.08 -8.09 -16.69
C ASN A 2 5.38 -7.78 -15.24
N ASN A 3 5.41 -6.49 -14.93
CA ASN A 3 5.60 -6.06 -13.55
C ASN A 3 4.26 -6.01 -12.83
N MET A 4 4.32 -6.24 -11.52
CA MET A 4 3.15 -6.14 -10.66
C MET A 4 3.22 -4.82 -9.89
N ASN A 5 2.19 -4.00 -10.02
CA ASN A 5 2.10 -2.74 -9.31
C ASN A 5 1.41 -2.96 -7.97
N VAL A 6 2.06 -2.56 -6.89
CA VAL A 6 1.60 -2.81 -5.53
C VAL A 6 1.43 -1.50 -4.78
N ILE A 7 0.32 -1.40 -4.06
CA ILE A 7 0.08 -0.30 -3.13
C ILE A 7 0.16 -0.88 -1.72
N ILE A 8 0.86 -0.19 -0.83
CA ILE A 8 0.93 -0.58 0.58
C ILE A 8 0.36 0.53 1.45
N ALA A 9 -0.33 0.13 2.50
CA ALA A 9 -0.98 1.07 3.40
C ALA A 9 -0.94 0.56 4.84
N ASP A 10 -0.45 1.38 5.75
CA ASP A 10 -0.34 1.04 7.17
C ASP A 10 -0.07 2.34 7.93
N ASP A 11 -0.60 2.46 9.14
CA ASP A 11 -0.39 3.66 9.94
C ASP A 11 0.93 3.63 10.72
N HIS A 12 1.75 2.62 10.50
CA HIS A 12 3.06 2.48 11.15
C HIS A 12 4.17 2.70 10.12
N PRO A 13 4.86 3.83 10.15
CA PRO A 13 5.91 4.12 9.16
C PRO A 13 7.02 3.05 9.09
N ILE A 14 7.37 2.45 10.22
CA ILE A 14 8.40 1.41 10.24
C ILE A 14 7.92 0.16 9.50
N VAL A 15 6.63 -0.17 9.64
CA VAL A 15 6.05 -1.31 8.94
C VAL A 15 6.03 -1.04 7.43
N LEU A 16 5.61 0.15 7.03
CA LEU A 16 5.63 0.54 5.61
C LEU A 16 7.03 0.44 5.03
N PHE A 17 8.02 0.93 5.77
CA PHE A 17 9.42 0.88 5.33
C PHE A 17 9.87 -0.57 5.14
N GLY A 18 9.54 -1.44 6.09
CA GLY A 18 9.92 -2.84 6.01
C GLY A 18 9.27 -3.56 4.83
N ILE A 19 7.99 -3.31 4.62
CA ILE A 19 7.27 -3.92 3.50
C ILE A 19 7.87 -3.44 2.18
N ARG A 20 8.09 -2.13 2.05
CA ARG A 20 8.65 -1.56 0.83
C ARG A 20 10.02 -2.16 0.54
N LYS A 21 10.88 -2.23 1.55
CA LYS A 21 12.23 -2.79 1.37
C LYS A 21 12.18 -4.26 0.96
N SER A 22 11.26 -5.01 1.52
CA SER A 22 11.10 -6.43 1.14
C SER A 22 10.65 -6.56 -0.30
N LEU A 23 9.70 -5.72 -0.73
CA LEU A 23 9.17 -5.77 -2.08
C LEU A 23 10.18 -5.28 -3.12
N GLU A 24 11.02 -4.32 -2.75
CA GLU A 24 12.05 -3.79 -3.66
C GLU A 24 13.07 -4.85 -4.08
N GLN A 25 13.18 -5.93 -3.33
CA GLN A 25 14.09 -7.01 -3.66
C GLN A 25 13.54 -7.94 -4.75
N ILE A 26 12.28 -7.76 -5.10
CA ILE A 26 11.63 -8.57 -6.13
C ILE A 26 11.59 -7.75 -7.42
N GLU A 27 12.31 -8.19 -8.44
CA GLU A 27 12.50 -7.40 -9.66
C GLU A 27 11.21 -7.07 -10.38
N TRP A 28 10.23 -7.96 -10.32
CA TRP A 28 8.98 -7.78 -11.07
C TRP A 28 7.89 -7.09 -10.25
N VAL A 29 8.25 -6.51 -9.10
CA VAL A 29 7.30 -5.79 -8.24
C VAL A 29 7.66 -4.32 -8.21
N ASN A 30 6.66 -3.46 -8.44
CA ASN A 30 6.80 -2.02 -8.31
C ASN A 30 5.87 -1.53 -7.21
N VAL A 31 6.41 -0.82 -6.23
CA VAL A 31 5.59 -0.15 -5.21
C VAL A 31 5.22 1.21 -5.78
N VAL A 32 3.95 1.37 -6.13
CA VAL A 32 3.48 2.60 -6.79
C VAL A 32 2.79 3.55 -5.82
N GLY A 33 2.54 3.14 -4.58
CA GLY A 33 1.95 4.03 -3.59
C GLY A 33 2.15 3.51 -2.18
N GLU A 34 2.34 4.45 -1.24
CA GLU A 34 2.43 4.15 0.19
C GLU A 34 1.52 5.14 0.92
N PHE A 35 0.69 4.62 1.80
CA PHE A 35 -0.28 5.45 2.52
C PHE A 35 -0.32 5.09 4.00
N GLU A 36 -0.44 6.10 4.85
CA GLU A 36 -0.57 5.90 6.29
C GLU A 36 -2.02 6.08 6.76
N ASP A 37 -2.90 6.41 5.84
CA ASP A 37 -4.29 6.78 6.15
C ASP A 37 -5.20 6.24 5.08
N SER A 38 -6.28 5.55 5.48
CA SER A 38 -7.20 4.95 4.52
C SER A 38 -7.97 6.00 3.71
N THR A 39 -8.18 7.19 4.26
CA THR A 39 -8.87 8.25 3.54
C THR A 39 -8.06 8.68 2.32
N ALA A 40 -6.76 8.88 2.49
CA ALA A 40 -5.88 9.24 1.39
C ALA A 40 -5.83 8.11 0.35
N LEU A 41 -5.78 6.86 0.82
CA LEU A 41 -5.77 5.71 -0.06
C LEU A 41 -7.02 5.65 -0.92
N ILE A 42 -8.19 5.79 -0.30
CA ILE A 42 -9.47 5.71 -1.01
C ILE A 42 -9.56 6.79 -2.09
N ASN A 43 -9.06 7.99 -1.77
CA ASN A 43 -9.12 9.11 -2.72
C ASN A 43 -8.24 8.91 -3.94
N ILE A 44 -7.10 8.24 -3.79
CA ILE A 44 -6.13 8.10 -4.86
C ILE A 44 -6.24 6.75 -5.58
N LEU A 45 -6.81 5.75 -4.93
CA LEU A 45 -6.85 4.38 -5.45
C LEU A 45 -7.39 4.27 -6.89
N PRO A 46 -8.49 4.94 -7.24
CA PRO A 46 -9.01 4.84 -8.60
C PRO A 46 -8.09 5.42 -9.66
N LYS A 47 -7.12 6.24 -9.24
CA LYS A 47 -6.19 6.89 -10.15
C LYS A 47 -4.88 6.13 -10.32
N LEU A 48 -4.68 5.08 -9.53
CA LEU A 48 -3.46 4.29 -9.58
C LEU A 48 -3.70 2.99 -10.32
N ASP A 49 -2.72 2.62 -11.13
CA ASP A 49 -2.77 1.36 -11.87
C ASP A 49 -2.10 0.30 -11.01
N ALA A 50 -2.86 -0.27 -10.08
CA ALA A 50 -2.34 -1.24 -9.13
C ALA A 50 -3.02 -2.59 -9.28
N HIS A 51 -2.22 -3.65 -9.11
CA HIS A 51 -2.71 -5.03 -9.17
C HIS A 51 -2.98 -5.60 -7.79
N VAL A 52 -2.26 -5.11 -6.77
CA VAL A 52 -2.34 -5.65 -5.41
C VAL A 52 -2.35 -4.51 -4.40
N LEU A 53 -3.16 -4.67 -3.37
CA LEU A 53 -3.19 -3.76 -2.23
C LEU A 53 -2.87 -4.55 -0.97
N ILE A 54 -1.86 -4.10 -0.23
CA ILE A 54 -1.50 -4.65 1.07
C ILE A 54 -1.86 -3.59 2.10
N THR A 55 -2.79 -3.91 3.00
CA THR A 55 -3.29 -2.92 3.95
C THR A 55 -3.48 -3.50 5.34
N ASP A 56 -3.32 -2.64 6.36
CA ASP A 56 -3.64 -2.95 7.74
C ASP A 56 -5.09 -2.54 8.01
N LEU A 57 -5.89 -3.46 8.51
CA LEU A 57 -7.31 -3.22 8.75
C LEU A 57 -7.57 -2.26 9.92
N SER A 58 -6.59 -2.06 10.78
CA SER A 58 -6.73 -1.16 11.94
C SER A 58 -6.25 0.25 11.65
N MET A 59 -6.04 0.60 10.38
CA MET A 59 -5.52 1.89 9.98
C MET A 59 -6.50 3.01 10.30
N PRO A 60 -6.00 4.18 10.78
CA PRO A 60 -6.87 5.33 11.06
C PRO A 60 -7.65 5.77 9.82
N GLY A 61 -8.85 6.28 10.03
CA GLY A 61 -9.71 6.71 8.95
C GLY A 61 -10.66 5.64 8.47
N ASP A 62 -10.48 4.40 8.90
CA ASP A 62 -11.37 3.30 8.54
C ASP A 62 -12.50 3.21 9.56
N LYS A 63 -13.69 3.60 9.16
CA LYS A 63 -14.85 3.60 10.05
C LYS A 63 -15.44 2.22 10.27
N TYR A 64 -15.05 1.26 9.48
CA TYR A 64 -15.62 -0.07 9.48
C TYR A 64 -14.65 -1.15 9.97
N GLY A 65 -13.44 -0.76 10.30
CA GLY A 65 -12.41 -1.68 10.71
C GLY A 65 -12.39 -2.04 12.18
N ASP A 66 -13.26 -1.45 12.96
CA ASP A 66 -13.32 -1.69 14.40
C ASP A 66 -14.03 -2.98 14.72
#